data_b2e24815c1f573f2a88880c5fe17e24b
#
_entry.id   b2e24815c1f573f2a88880c5fe17e24b
#
_cell.length_a   1.000
_cell.length_b   1.000
_cell.length_c   1.000
_cell.angle_alpha   90.00
_cell.angle_beta   90.00
_cell.angle_gamma   90.00
#
_symmetry.space_group_name_H-M   'P 1'
#
loop_
_entity.id
_entity.type
_entity.pdbx_description
1 polymer ?
#
loop_
_entity_poly.entity_id
_entity_poly.type
_entity_poly.pdbx_seq_one_letter_code
_entity_poly.pdbx_strand_id
1 'polypeptide(L)'
;MKNNIAVIGLGSMGYGIASSCLRSGHLVWGLDTNIDQVTKFCKLGGQNSSLNTVINDIDVVLVVVLNSTQTETVLFGEEGVVKKLRSGSVVISCATVAPNFAKDMEKRCKEFGVLYLDAPISGGSVKAANGQLSIMASGTKEAFEAASAALKSISETVFELGDEAGAGSSMKAVNQLLAGVHIAVMAEALTFGISQGISPEKFIETISKCAGTSWMLENRAPHIADGDYEPRSSINIWPKDLGIVLDVCLLYTSDAADDTPCVDLGGRRII
;
A
#
# COMPACT_ATOMS: atom_id res chain seq x y z
N MET A 1 -5.02 -2.70 -23.51
CA MET A 1 -5.69 -4.02 -23.67
C MET A 1 -6.66 -4.21 -22.52
N LYS A 2 -7.75 -4.96 -22.74
CA LYS A 2 -8.65 -5.36 -21.66
C LYS A 2 -8.07 -6.58 -20.96
N ASN A 3 -8.04 -6.56 -19.63
CA ASN A 3 -7.61 -7.68 -18.81
C ASN A 3 -8.76 -8.21 -17.98
N ASN A 4 -8.68 -9.48 -17.63
CA ASN A 4 -9.49 -10.10 -16.59
C ASN A 4 -8.76 -9.93 -15.25
N ILE A 5 -9.33 -9.14 -14.35
CA ILE A 5 -8.69 -8.75 -13.10
C ILE A 5 -9.48 -9.28 -11.91
N ALA A 6 -8.81 -9.98 -11.01
CA ALA A 6 -9.34 -10.28 -9.69
C ALA A 6 -8.76 -9.30 -8.67
N VAL A 7 -9.62 -8.61 -7.91
CA VAL A 7 -9.23 -7.74 -6.80
C VAL A 7 -9.63 -8.42 -5.50
N ILE A 8 -8.67 -8.80 -4.69
CA ILE A 8 -8.88 -9.52 -3.43
C ILE A 8 -8.63 -8.57 -2.27
N GLY A 9 -9.70 -8.30 -1.52
CA GLY A 9 -9.79 -7.26 -0.51
C GLY A 9 -10.49 -6.01 -1.08
N LEU A 10 -11.77 -5.81 -0.70
CA LEU A 10 -12.61 -4.67 -1.07
C LEU A 10 -12.80 -3.70 0.11
N GLY A 11 -11.79 -3.58 0.96
CA GLY A 11 -11.75 -2.57 2.01
C GLY A 11 -11.64 -1.15 1.45
N SER A 12 -11.26 -0.19 2.30
CA SER A 12 -11.21 1.25 1.97
C SER A 12 -10.37 1.58 0.72
N MET A 13 -9.29 0.83 0.48
CA MET A 13 -8.45 1.00 -0.70
C MET A 13 -8.90 0.13 -1.86
N GLY A 14 -9.15 -1.16 -1.60
CA GLY A 14 -9.41 -2.15 -2.65
C GLY A 14 -10.72 -1.92 -3.39
N TYR A 15 -11.76 -1.42 -2.73
CA TYR A 15 -13.01 -1.06 -3.41
C TYR A 15 -12.78 0.05 -4.43
N GLY A 16 -12.00 1.08 -4.07
CA GLY A 16 -11.60 2.15 -4.99
C GLY A 16 -10.77 1.64 -6.16
N ILE A 17 -9.79 0.78 -5.90
CA ILE A 17 -8.94 0.14 -6.91
C ILE A 17 -9.80 -0.67 -7.89
N ALA A 18 -10.67 -1.55 -7.38
CA ALA A 18 -11.57 -2.36 -8.20
C ALA A 18 -12.49 -1.51 -9.09
N SER A 19 -13.05 -0.44 -8.51
CA SER A 19 -13.89 0.51 -9.23
C SER A 19 -13.12 1.25 -10.33
N SER A 20 -11.85 1.57 -10.09
CA SER A 20 -10.99 2.24 -11.06
C SER A 20 -10.64 1.32 -12.24
N CYS A 21 -10.31 0.06 -11.97
CA CYS A 21 -10.14 -0.96 -13.01
C CYS A 21 -11.40 -1.14 -13.86
N LEU A 22 -12.57 -1.19 -13.22
CA LEU A 22 -13.86 -1.32 -13.90
C LEU A 22 -14.13 -0.13 -14.84
N ARG A 23 -13.92 1.12 -14.37
CA ARG A 23 -14.06 2.33 -15.20
C ARG A 23 -13.08 2.36 -16.38
N SER A 24 -11.92 1.75 -16.24
CA SER A 24 -10.94 1.62 -17.32
C SER A 24 -11.31 0.53 -18.35
N GLY A 25 -12.45 -0.15 -18.15
CA GLY A 25 -13.01 -1.09 -19.10
C GLY A 25 -12.51 -2.52 -18.96
N HIS A 26 -11.84 -2.88 -17.86
CA HIS A 26 -11.47 -4.25 -17.53
C HIS A 26 -12.69 -5.08 -17.08
N LEU A 27 -12.60 -6.40 -17.19
CA LEU A 27 -13.50 -7.31 -16.51
C LEU A 27 -12.96 -7.56 -15.10
N VAL A 28 -13.75 -7.21 -14.07
CA VAL A 28 -13.24 -7.18 -12.69
C VAL A 28 -14.09 -8.04 -11.77
N TRP A 29 -13.46 -9.00 -11.11
CA TRP A 29 -13.99 -9.80 -10.00
C TRP A 29 -13.50 -9.20 -8.68
N GLY A 30 -14.42 -8.78 -7.84
CA GLY A 30 -14.12 -8.28 -6.52
C GLY A 30 -14.39 -9.34 -5.46
N LEU A 31 -13.42 -9.65 -4.61
CA LEU A 31 -13.52 -10.64 -3.55
C LEU A 31 -13.21 -10.00 -2.19
N ASP A 32 -14.02 -10.33 -1.20
CA ASP A 32 -13.82 -9.92 0.19
C ASP A 32 -14.50 -10.92 1.12
N THR A 33 -14.05 -11.01 2.35
CA THR A 33 -14.75 -11.75 3.42
C THR A 33 -16.07 -11.08 3.82
N ASN A 34 -16.18 -9.76 3.61
CA ASN A 34 -17.41 -9.01 3.77
C ASN A 34 -18.25 -9.09 2.50
N ILE A 35 -19.27 -9.95 2.51
CA ILE A 35 -20.15 -10.21 1.38
C ILE A 35 -20.94 -8.97 0.91
N ASP A 36 -21.18 -8.00 1.81
CA ASP A 36 -21.88 -6.77 1.47
C ASP A 36 -21.05 -5.90 0.52
N GLN A 37 -19.72 -5.88 0.71
CA GLN A 37 -18.80 -5.18 -0.20
C GLN A 37 -18.78 -5.84 -1.58
N VAL A 38 -18.78 -7.17 -1.63
CA VAL A 38 -18.84 -7.92 -2.90
C VAL A 38 -20.16 -7.63 -3.62
N THR A 39 -21.29 -7.70 -2.90
CA THR A 39 -22.62 -7.42 -3.44
C THR A 39 -22.71 -5.98 -3.98
N LYS A 40 -22.18 -5.02 -3.22
CA LYS A 40 -22.14 -3.61 -3.64
C LYS A 40 -21.29 -3.43 -4.89
N PHE A 41 -20.14 -4.12 -4.99
CA PHE A 41 -19.28 -4.04 -6.15
C PHE A 41 -19.91 -4.67 -7.40
N CYS A 42 -20.60 -5.81 -7.26
CA CYS A 42 -21.34 -6.42 -8.36
C CYS A 42 -22.47 -5.49 -8.89
N LYS A 43 -23.17 -4.76 -8.00
CA LYS A 43 -24.15 -3.75 -8.42
C LYS A 43 -23.54 -2.59 -9.20
N LEU A 44 -22.26 -2.28 -8.98
CA LEU A 44 -21.53 -1.27 -9.73
C LEU A 44 -21.11 -1.74 -11.14
N GLY A 45 -21.24 -3.04 -11.44
CA GLY A 45 -20.86 -3.66 -12.70
C GLY A 45 -19.72 -4.66 -12.60
N GLY A 46 -19.25 -4.97 -11.40
CA GLY A 46 -18.32 -6.06 -11.15
C GLY A 46 -18.92 -7.41 -11.54
N GLN A 47 -18.03 -8.37 -11.89
CA GLN A 47 -18.46 -9.70 -12.29
C GLN A 47 -19.02 -10.49 -11.10
N ASN A 48 -20.10 -11.23 -11.32
CA ASN A 48 -20.81 -11.99 -10.27
C ASN A 48 -20.59 -13.51 -10.36
N SER A 49 -19.76 -13.99 -11.29
CA SER A 49 -19.38 -15.39 -11.33
C SER A 49 -18.33 -15.75 -10.28
N SER A 50 -18.35 -17.00 -9.81
CA SER A 50 -17.31 -17.46 -8.88
C SER A 50 -15.93 -17.36 -9.51
N LEU A 51 -14.95 -16.83 -8.75
CA LEU A 51 -13.56 -16.76 -9.20
C LEU A 51 -13.04 -18.16 -9.58
N ASN A 52 -13.40 -19.19 -8.84
CA ASN A 52 -12.97 -20.56 -9.11
C ASN A 52 -13.38 -21.07 -10.50
N THR A 53 -14.45 -20.54 -11.08
CA THR A 53 -14.90 -20.92 -12.44
C THR A 53 -14.14 -20.23 -13.56
N VAL A 54 -13.46 -19.12 -13.26
CA VAL A 54 -12.78 -18.26 -14.24
C VAL A 54 -11.29 -18.04 -13.93
N ILE A 55 -10.79 -18.67 -12.87
CA ILE A 55 -9.44 -18.42 -12.36
C ILE A 55 -8.34 -18.62 -13.41
N ASN A 56 -8.53 -19.60 -14.33
CA ASN A 56 -7.60 -19.85 -15.44
C ASN A 56 -7.59 -18.75 -16.51
N ASP A 57 -8.63 -17.89 -16.52
CA ASP A 57 -8.75 -16.78 -17.47
C ASP A 57 -8.30 -15.44 -16.85
N ILE A 58 -7.93 -15.45 -15.57
CA ILE A 58 -7.46 -14.24 -14.88
C ILE A 58 -6.04 -13.90 -15.33
N ASP A 59 -5.87 -12.68 -15.81
CA ASP A 59 -4.59 -12.12 -16.21
C ASP A 59 -3.83 -11.52 -15.03
N VAL A 60 -4.56 -10.81 -14.16
CA VAL A 60 -4.00 -10.00 -13.06
C VAL A 60 -4.77 -10.26 -11.77
N VAL A 61 -4.05 -10.53 -10.70
CA VAL A 61 -4.59 -10.57 -9.34
C VAL A 61 -4.04 -9.40 -8.52
N LEU A 62 -4.90 -8.47 -8.15
CA LEU A 62 -4.59 -7.37 -7.23
C LEU A 62 -4.90 -7.82 -5.80
N VAL A 63 -3.87 -7.97 -4.97
CA VAL A 63 -4.00 -8.35 -3.56
C VAL A 63 -3.94 -7.09 -2.70
N VAL A 64 -5.10 -6.67 -2.18
CA VAL A 64 -5.27 -5.41 -1.43
C VAL A 64 -5.75 -5.71 -0.02
N VAL A 65 -4.94 -6.48 0.70
CA VAL A 65 -5.20 -6.90 2.08
C VAL A 65 -4.29 -6.18 3.07
N LEU A 66 -4.50 -6.40 4.37
CA LEU A 66 -3.90 -5.58 5.40
C LEU A 66 -2.43 -5.96 5.75
N ASN A 67 -2.08 -7.24 5.70
CA ASN A 67 -0.82 -7.74 6.25
C ASN A 67 -0.28 -8.98 5.52
N SER A 68 0.91 -9.43 5.94
CA SER A 68 1.60 -10.60 5.39
C SER A 68 0.79 -11.89 5.55
N THR A 69 0.19 -12.14 6.71
CA THR A 69 -0.62 -13.34 6.96
C THR A 69 -1.79 -13.43 6.00
N GLN A 70 -2.52 -12.34 5.80
CA GLN A 70 -3.63 -12.31 4.85
C GLN A 70 -3.13 -12.47 3.41
N THR A 71 -2.00 -11.84 3.07
CA THR A 71 -1.39 -11.98 1.73
C THR A 71 -1.01 -13.44 1.47
N GLU A 72 -0.35 -14.09 2.40
CA GLU A 72 0.04 -15.49 2.28
C GLU A 72 -1.18 -16.42 2.18
N THR A 73 -2.21 -16.18 3.00
CA THR A 73 -3.47 -16.96 2.96
C THR A 73 -4.14 -16.83 1.59
N VAL A 74 -4.22 -15.62 1.03
CA VAL A 74 -4.80 -15.36 -0.30
C VAL A 74 -4.02 -16.06 -1.41
N LEU A 75 -2.70 -16.02 -1.34
CA LEU A 75 -1.85 -16.57 -2.39
C LEU A 75 -1.69 -18.08 -2.29
N PHE A 76 -1.43 -18.61 -1.09
CA PHE A 76 -0.94 -19.97 -0.87
C PHE A 76 -1.74 -20.78 0.15
N GLY A 77 -2.75 -20.21 0.80
CA GLY A 77 -3.64 -20.93 1.70
C GLY A 77 -4.35 -22.12 1.04
N GLU A 78 -5.21 -22.79 1.75
CA GLU A 78 -5.96 -23.95 1.23
C GLU A 78 -6.71 -23.61 -0.06
N GLU A 79 -7.39 -22.47 -0.09
CA GLU A 79 -8.06 -21.90 -1.27
C GLU A 79 -7.20 -20.89 -2.05
N GLY A 80 -5.88 -20.92 -1.84
CA GLY A 80 -4.93 -19.98 -2.42
C GLY A 80 -5.01 -19.92 -3.96
N VAL A 81 -4.88 -18.70 -4.49
CA VAL A 81 -5.11 -18.46 -5.92
C VAL A 81 -3.94 -18.88 -6.80
N VAL A 82 -2.70 -18.84 -6.30
CA VAL A 82 -1.50 -19.04 -7.13
C VAL A 82 -1.48 -20.40 -7.85
N LYS A 83 -1.85 -21.47 -7.14
CA LYS A 83 -1.91 -22.82 -7.70
C LYS A 83 -2.94 -23.01 -8.81
N LYS A 84 -3.92 -22.11 -8.90
CA LYS A 84 -5.06 -22.15 -9.81
C LYS A 84 -4.88 -21.22 -11.01
N LEU A 85 -3.94 -20.27 -10.93
CA LEU A 85 -3.66 -19.31 -11.98
C LEU A 85 -2.91 -19.98 -13.15
N ARG A 86 -3.15 -19.50 -14.36
CA ARG A 86 -2.36 -19.92 -15.51
C ARG A 86 -0.94 -19.32 -15.45
N SER A 87 0.02 -20.02 -16.06
CA SER A 87 1.37 -19.48 -16.23
C SER A 87 1.34 -18.15 -16.99
N GLY A 88 2.14 -17.19 -16.55
CA GLY A 88 2.20 -15.84 -17.09
C GLY A 88 1.16 -14.86 -16.53
N SER A 89 0.20 -15.31 -15.69
CA SER A 89 -0.60 -14.38 -14.88
C SER A 89 0.29 -13.63 -13.89
N VAL A 90 -0.10 -12.41 -13.53
CA VAL A 90 0.67 -11.58 -12.58
C VAL A 90 -0.11 -11.29 -11.30
N VAL A 91 0.53 -11.47 -10.17
CA VAL A 91 0.08 -10.99 -8.86
C VAL A 91 0.67 -9.61 -8.60
N ILE A 92 -0.16 -8.62 -8.32
CA ILE A 92 0.23 -7.29 -7.85
C ILE A 92 -0.09 -7.22 -6.36
N SER A 93 0.92 -7.29 -5.49
CA SER A 93 0.75 -7.29 -4.06
C SER A 93 0.86 -5.86 -3.51
N CYS A 94 -0.26 -5.33 -3.00
CA CYS A 94 -0.36 -3.95 -2.53
C CYS A 94 -0.22 -3.80 -1.00
N ALA A 95 -0.13 -4.90 -0.27
CA ALA A 95 0.00 -4.89 1.18
C ALA A 95 1.35 -4.29 1.63
N THR A 96 1.34 -3.56 2.75
CA THR A 96 2.59 -3.16 3.41
C THR A 96 3.11 -4.35 4.22
N VAL A 97 4.25 -4.89 3.79
CA VAL A 97 4.88 -6.09 4.33
C VAL A 97 6.41 -5.88 4.47
N ALA A 98 7.08 -6.78 5.19
CA ALA A 98 8.53 -6.76 5.27
C ALA A 98 9.16 -7.13 3.90
N PRO A 99 10.31 -6.53 3.52
CA PRO A 99 10.96 -6.78 2.23
C PRO A 99 11.28 -8.26 1.98
N ASN A 100 11.75 -8.98 3.00
CA ASN A 100 12.07 -10.40 2.89
C ASN A 100 10.82 -11.26 2.67
N PHE A 101 9.67 -10.87 3.21
CA PHE A 101 8.40 -11.53 2.92
C PHE A 101 8.02 -11.36 1.45
N ALA A 102 8.15 -10.15 0.90
CA ALA A 102 7.85 -9.92 -0.52
C ALA A 102 8.74 -10.77 -1.45
N LYS A 103 10.04 -10.89 -1.13
CA LYS A 103 10.98 -11.78 -1.85
C LYS A 103 10.57 -13.26 -1.80
N ASP A 104 10.11 -13.73 -0.64
CA ASP A 104 9.63 -15.10 -0.50
C ASP A 104 8.36 -15.34 -1.34
N MET A 105 7.43 -14.39 -1.34
CA MET A 105 6.22 -14.49 -2.16
C MET A 105 6.54 -14.54 -3.66
N GLU A 106 7.47 -13.72 -4.15
CA GLU A 106 7.93 -13.75 -5.55
C GLU A 106 8.51 -15.12 -5.91
N LYS A 107 9.43 -15.63 -5.07
CA LYS A 107 10.05 -16.93 -5.27
C LYS A 107 9.02 -18.05 -5.37
N ARG A 108 8.06 -18.08 -4.44
CA ARG A 108 6.99 -19.10 -4.40
C ARG A 108 6.02 -18.95 -5.58
N CYS A 109 5.67 -17.75 -6.01
CA CYS A 109 4.86 -17.54 -7.22
C CYS A 109 5.56 -18.08 -8.47
N LYS A 110 6.87 -17.85 -8.59
CA LYS A 110 7.69 -18.33 -9.69
C LYS A 110 7.68 -19.86 -9.84
N GLU A 111 7.58 -20.61 -8.73
CA GLU A 111 7.47 -22.08 -8.76
C GLU A 111 6.23 -22.57 -9.51
N PHE A 112 5.19 -21.74 -9.61
CA PHE A 112 3.95 -22.02 -10.36
C PHE A 112 3.88 -21.30 -11.71
N GLY A 113 4.98 -20.65 -12.14
CA GLY A 113 5.00 -19.85 -13.37
C GLY A 113 4.18 -18.57 -13.31
N VAL A 114 3.82 -18.11 -12.12
CA VAL A 114 3.08 -16.87 -11.87
C VAL A 114 4.06 -15.74 -11.60
N LEU A 115 3.87 -14.62 -12.29
CA LEU A 115 4.66 -13.41 -12.10
C LEU A 115 4.20 -12.69 -10.82
N TYR A 116 5.13 -12.02 -10.16
CA TYR A 116 4.83 -11.28 -8.93
C TYR A 116 5.39 -9.87 -8.99
N LEU A 117 4.61 -8.90 -8.53
CA LEU A 117 5.02 -7.51 -8.39
C LEU A 117 4.78 -7.09 -6.94
N ASP A 118 5.85 -6.76 -6.23
CA ASP A 118 5.81 -6.12 -4.92
C ASP A 118 5.48 -4.64 -5.15
N ALA A 119 4.25 -4.24 -4.87
CA ALA A 119 3.70 -2.97 -5.32
C ALA A 119 2.88 -2.23 -4.24
N PRO A 120 3.45 -1.96 -3.07
CA PRO A 120 2.75 -1.20 -2.05
C PRO A 120 2.36 0.19 -2.54
N ILE A 121 1.22 0.66 -2.02
CA ILE A 121 0.50 1.84 -2.51
C ILE A 121 0.53 3.01 -1.51
N SER A 122 0.38 4.22 -2.04
CA SER A 122 0.23 5.45 -1.26
C SER A 122 -0.80 6.38 -1.93
N GLY A 123 -1.55 7.18 -1.12
CA GLY A 123 -2.50 8.17 -1.62
C GLY A 123 -3.88 8.16 -0.94
N GLY A 124 -4.20 7.10 -0.18
CA GLY A 124 -5.49 6.97 0.52
C GLY A 124 -6.67 6.59 -0.38
N SER A 125 -7.84 6.41 0.23
CA SER A 125 -9.03 5.88 -0.45
C SER A 125 -9.55 6.76 -1.58
N VAL A 126 -9.43 8.08 -1.46
CA VAL A 126 -9.85 9.03 -2.51
C VAL A 126 -9.02 8.86 -3.76
N LYS A 127 -7.68 8.83 -3.63
CA LYS A 127 -6.80 8.58 -4.78
C LYS A 127 -6.98 7.19 -5.37
N ALA A 128 -7.21 6.17 -4.54
CA ALA A 128 -7.54 4.82 -5.01
C ALA A 128 -8.82 4.81 -5.87
N ALA A 129 -9.86 5.48 -5.40
CA ALA A 129 -11.11 5.60 -6.14
C ALA A 129 -10.96 6.37 -7.47
N ASN A 130 -10.03 7.29 -7.57
CA ASN A 130 -9.80 8.12 -8.76
C ASN A 130 -8.75 7.53 -9.73
N GLY A 131 -8.08 6.42 -9.38
CA GLY A 131 -6.98 5.87 -10.19
C GLY A 131 -5.71 6.72 -10.14
N GLN A 132 -5.46 7.39 -9.02
CA GLN A 132 -4.39 8.37 -8.84
C GLN A 132 -3.39 7.96 -7.76
N LEU A 133 -3.26 6.66 -7.50
CA LEU A 133 -2.31 6.16 -6.51
C LEU A 133 -0.86 6.42 -6.95
N SER A 134 0.02 6.55 -5.97
CA SER A 134 1.45 6.37 -6.14
C SER A 134 1.80 4.94 -5.75
N ILE A 135 2.46 4.21 -6.64
CA ILE A 135 2.83 2.81 -6.45
C ILE A 135 4.34 2.70 -6.40
N MET A 136 4.85 2.08 -5.35
CA MET A 136 6.28 1.79 -5.16
C MET A 136 6.50 0.33 -5.57
N ALA A 137 6.83 0.09 -6.84
CA ALA A 137 6.84 -1.24 -7.40
C ALA A 137 8.25 -1.80 -7.61
N SER A 138 8.42 -3.10 -7.37
CA SER A 138 9.61 -3.84 -7.75
C SER A 138 9.26 -5.27 -8.15
N GLY A 139 10.01 -5.81 -9.12
CA GLY A 139 9.80 -7.14 -9.69
C GLY A 139 10.36 -7.20 -11.10
N THR A 140 10.27 -8.36 -11.76
CA THR A 140 10.88 -8.54 -13.08
C THR A 140 10.22 -7.66 -14.15
N LYS A 141 10.94 -7.40 -15.24
CA LYS A 141 10.42 -6.66 -16.39
C LYS A 141 9.14 -7.28 -16.94
N GLU A 142 9.10 -8.59 -17.02
CA GLU A 142 7.93 -9.35 -17.48
C GLU A 142 6.72 -9.13 -16.56
N ALA A 143 6.95 -9.02 -15.24
CA ALA A 143 5.89 -8.72 -14.28
C ALA A 143 5.33 -7.31 -14.48
N PHE A 144 6.18 -6.31 -14.71
CA PHE A 144 5.75 -4.95 -15.04
C PHE A 144 4.97 -4.90 -16.37
N GLU A 145 5.44 -5.59 -17.40
CA GLU A 145 4.76 -5.65 -18.69
C GLU A 145 3.35 -6.28 -18.54
N ALA A 146 3.25 -7.43 -17.87
CA ALA A 146 1.98 -8.10 -17.59
C ALA A 146 1.01 -7.25 -16.75
N ALA A 147 1.54 -6.50 -15.77
CA ALA A 147 0.77 -5.64 -14.88
C ALA A 147 0.37 -4.28 -15.50
N SER A 148 1.00 -3.87 -16.59
CA SER A 148 0.99 -2.50 -17.13
C SER A 148 -0.42 -1.89 -17.27
N ALA A 149 -1.37 -2.64 -17.83
CA ALA A 149 -2.74 -2.14 -18.03
C ALA A 149 -3.49 -1.94 -16.71
N ALA A 150 -3.31 -2.85 -15.74
CA ALA A 150 -3.90 -2.72 -14.42
C ALA A 150 -3.27 -1.56 -13.63
N LEU A 151 -1.94 -1.44 -13.65
CA LEU A 151 -1.22 -0.33 -13.00
C LEU A 151 -1.69 1.03 -13.53
N LYS A 152 -1.80 1.20 -14.86
CA LYS A 152 -2.32 2.43 -15.47
C LYS A 152 -3.75 2.78 -15.05
N SER A 153 -4.55 1.79 -14.69
CA SER A 153 -5.94 2.00 -14.28
C SER A 153 -6.07 2.52 -12.86
N ILE A 154 -5.08 2.27 -12.00
CA ILE A 154 -5.18 2.51 -10.56
C ILE A 154 -4.19 3.57 -10.05
N SER A 155 -3.26 4.01 -10.89
CA SER A 155 -2.19 4.92 -10.45
C SER A 155 -2.01 6.13 -11.38
N GLU A 156 -1.58 7.22 -10.76
CA GLU A 156 -1.02 8.40 -11.42
C GLU A 156 0.47 8.20 -11.69
N THR A 157 1.17 7.55 -10.76
CA THR A 157 2.61 7.33 -10.86
C THR A 157 2.99 5.93 -10.37
N VAL A 158 3.80 5.24 -11.15
CA VAL A 158 4.46 3.99 -10.76
C VAL A 158 5.96 4.24 -10.69
N PHE A 159 6.55 4.04 -9.51
CA PHE A 159 7.99 4.07 -9.31
C PHE A 159 8.53 2.65 -9.44
N GLU A 160 9.30 2.38 -10.48
CA GLU A 160 9.99 1.11 -10.68
C GLU A 160 11.31 1.14 -9.89
N LEU A 161 11.37 0.37 -8.79
CA LEU A 161 12.42 0.47 -7.76
C LEU A 161 13.44 -0.67 -7.82
N GLY A 162 13.24 -1.63 -8.69
CA GLY A 162 14.15 -2.76 -8.84
C GLY A 162 13.54 -3.88 -9.67
N ASP A 163 14.39 -4.83 -10.08
CA ASP A 163 14.09 -5.95 -10.96
C ASP A 163 13.73 -7.26 -10.22
N GLU A 164 13.65 -7.19 -8.88
CA GLU A 164 13.16 -8.26 -7.99
C GLU A 164 12.32 -7.67 -6.85
N ALA A 165 11.44 -8.46 -6.25
CA ALA A 165 10.60 -8.03 -5.13
C ALA A 165 11.43 -7.62 -3.90
N GLY A 166 10.85 -6.76 -3.07
CA GLY A 166 11.42 -6.28 -1.81
C GLY A 166 11.87 -4.82 -1.82
N ALA A 167 12.29 -4.27 -2.96
CA ALA A 167 12.66 -2.85 -3.04
C ALA A 167 11.44 -1.94 -2.89
N GLY A 168 10.28 -2.32 -3.43
CA GLY A 168 9.00 -1.64 -3.23
C GLY A 168 8.60 -1.60 -1.76
N SER A 169 8.62 -2.75 -1.09
CA SER A 169 8.35 -2.87 0.34
C SER A 169 9.36 -2.09 1.19
N SER A 170 10.65 -2.07 0.82
CA SER A 170 11.66 -1.27 1.50
C SER A 170 11.36 0.23 1.40
N MET A 171 11.04 0.72 0.21
CA MET A 171 10.65 2.13 0.01
C MET A 171 9.36 2.46 0.76
N LYS A 172 8.42 1.51 0.81
CA LYS A 172 7.20 1.69 1.60
C LYS A 172 7.49 1.79 3.09
N ALA A 173 8.41 0.99 3.64
CA ALA A 173 8.83 1.10 5.04
C ALA A 173 9.42 2.49 5.33
N VAL A 174 10.28 3.02 4.47
CA VAL A 174 10.81 4.39 4.56
C VAL A 174 9.67 5.42 4.54
N ASN A 175 8.72 5.28 3.60
CA ASN A 175 7.54 6.16 3.55
C ASN A 175 6.71 6.09 4.83
N GLN A 176 6.50 4.90 5.42
CA GLN A 176 5.70 4.75 6.63
C GLN A 176 6.40 5.33 7.87
N LEU A 177 7.73 5.23 7.94
CA LEU A 177 8.51 5.92 8.97
C LEU A 177 8.27 7.44 8.92
N LEU A 178 8.47 8.05 7.75
CA LEU A 178 8.23 9.49 7.58
C LEU A 178 6.78 9.86 7.91
N ALA A 179 5.82 9.14 7.37
CA ALA A 179 4.40 9.44 7.55
C ALA A 179 3.97 9.32 9.02
N GLY A 180 4.43 8.29 9.74
CA GLY A 180 4.12 8.08 11.16
C GLY A 180 4.71 9.18 12.04
N VAL A 181 5.99 9.52 11.82
CA VAL A 181 6.68 10.60 12.56
C VAL A 181 6.01 11.95 12.28
N HIS A 182 5.69 12.25 11.03
CA HIS A 182 5.03 13.50 10.65
C HIS A 182 3.65 13.66 11.32
N ILE A 183 2.87 12.61 11.47
CA ILE A 183 1.59 12.65 12.18
C ILE A 183 1.80 12.96 13.65
N ALA A 184 2.74 12.28 14.32
CA ALA A 184 3.01 12.49 15.72
C ALA A 184 3.52 13.92 16.01
N VAL A 185 4.53 14.36 15.25
CA VAL A 185 5.12 15.70 15.38
C VAL A 185 4.08 16.79 15.05
N MET A 186 3.23 16.59 14.05
CA MET A 186 2.14 17.53 13.73
C MET A 186 1.18 17.70 14.92
N ALA A 187 0.78 16.61 15.57
CA ALA A 187 -0.13 16.66 16.70
C ALA A 187 0.51 17.38 17.92
N GLU A 188 1.78 17.09 18.21
CA GLU A 188 2.54 17.77 19.26
C GLU A 188 2.71 19.26 18.96
N ALA A 189 3.12 19.61 17.73
CA ALA A 189 3.33 20.99 17.32
C ALA A 189 2.03 21.82 17.37
N LEU A 190 0.91 21.23 16.92
CA LEU A 190 -0.40 21.89 17.00
C LEU A 190 -0.81 22.12 18.45
N THR A 191 -0.65 21.12 19.33
CA THR A 191 -0.94 21.24 20.77
C THR A 191 -0.07 22.30 21.42
N PHE A 192 1.22 22.33 21.07
CA PHE A 192 2.15 23.37 21.55
C PHE A 192 1.71 24.76 21.07
N GLY A 193 1.36 24.93 19.80
CA GLY A 193 0.86 26.19 19.24
C GLY A 193 -0.37 26.68 19.99
N ILE A 194 -1.35 25.82 20.27
CA ILE A 194 -2.55 26.15 21.05
C ILE A 194 -2.17 26.61 22.45
N SER A 195 -1.22 25.97 23.12
CA SER A 195 -0.74 26.37 24.45
C SER A 195 -0.09 27.76 24.48
N GLN A 196 0.41 28.23 23.31
CA GLN A 196 0.98 29.58 23.13
C GLN A 196 -0.06 30.59 22.61
N GLY A 197 -1.35 30.24 22.58
CA GLY A 197 -2.44 31.13 22.16
C GLY A 197 -2.61 31.25 20.63
N ILE A 198 -2.00 30.36 19.86
CA ILE A 198 -2.16 30.31 18.39
C ILE A 198 -3.37 29.42 18.08
N SER A 199 -4.34 29.93 17.29
CA SER A 199 -5.48 29.11 16.89
C SER A 199 -5.05 28.02 15.89
N PRO A 200 -5.76 26.85 15.84
CA PRO A 200 -5.49 25.79 14.88
C PRO A 200 -5.46 26.28 13.42
N GLU A 201 -6.39 27.15 13.05
CA GLU A 201 -6.49 27.70 11.69
C GLU A 201 -5.26 28.54 11.34
N LYS A 202 -4.82 29.39 12.30
CA LYS A 202 -3.63 30.23 12.12
C LYS A 202 -2.35 29.42 12.07
N PHE A 203 -2.26 28.35 12.87
CA PHE A 203 -1.17 27.39 12.83
C PHE A 203 -1.07 26.76 11.42
N ILE A 204 -2.19 26.22 10.91
CA ILE A 204 -2.23 25.57 9.58
C ILE A 204 -1.86 26.55 8.49
N GLU A 205 -2.51 27.73 8.44
CA GLU A 205 -2.22 28.78 7.45
C GLU A 205 -0.74 29.13 7.36
N THR A 206 -0.09 29.22 8.52
CA THR A 206 1.30 29.63 8.62
C THR A 206 2.25 28.49 8.30
N ILE A 207 2.11 27.35 8.99
CA ILE A 207 3.07 26.24 8.88
C ILE A 207 3.04 25.59 7.50
N SER A 208 1.89 25.53 6.83
CA SER A 208 1.81 25.03 5.45
C SER A 208 2.66 25.81 4.44
N LYS A 209 3.11 27.03 4.81
CA LYS A 209 3.98 27.87 3.98
C LYS A 209 5.43 27.94 4.49
N CYS A 210 5.73 27.21 5.58
CA CYS A 210 7.02 27.22 6.24
C CYS A 210 7.74 25.87 6.10
N ALA A 211 9.03 25.85 6.38
CA ALA A 211 9.85 24.64 6.27
C ALA A 211 9.41 23.48 7.20
N GLY A 212 8.61 23.77 8.23
CA GLY A 212 8.07 22.78 9.16
C GLY A 212 6.86 22.01 8.63
N THR A 213 6.39 22.27 7.39
CA THR A 213 5.25 21.56 6.82
C THR A 213 5.57 20.12 6.45
N SER A 214 4.53 19.33 6.26
CA SER A 214 4.57 18.00 5.66
C SER A 214 3.22 17.68 5.02
N TRP A 215 3.21 16.76 4.07
CA TRP A 215 1.94 16.30 3.48
C TRP A 215 0.95 15.79 4.54
N MET A 216 1.46 15.14 5.60
CA MET A 216 0.62 14.67 6.71
C MET A 216 0.01 15.81 7.50
N LEU A 217 0.76 16.90 7.74
CA LEU A 217 0.25 18.10 8.38
C LEU A 217 -0.87 18.71 7.54
N GLU A 218 -0.61 18.99 6.27
CA GLU A 218 -1.57 19.62 5.37
C GLU A 218 -2.85 18.80 5.18
N ASN A 219 -2.74 17.48 5.24
CA ASN A 219 -3.87 16.57 5.06
C ASN A 219 -4.65 16.30 6.36
N ARG A 220 -4.01 16.33 7.54
CA ARG A 220 -4.63 15.90 8.81
C ARG A 220 -4.99 17.05 9.73
N ALA A 221 -4.18 18.09 9.81
CA ALA A 221 -4.42 19.20 10.72
C ALA A 221 -5.76 19.93 10.45
N PRO A 222 -6.23 20.13 9.21
CA PRO A 222 -7.55 20.73 8.95
C PRO A 222 -8.69 19.96 9.61
N HIS A 223 -8.68 18.62 9.59
CA HIS A 223 -9.71 17.83 10.25
C HIS A 223 -9.75 18.05 11.78
N ILE A 224 -8.58 18.25 12.40
CA ILE A 224 -8.50 18.55 13.83
C ILE A 224 -9.07 19.94 14.11
N ALA A 225 -8.74 20.93 13.28
CA ALA A 225 -9.25 22.30 13.40
C ALA A 225 -10.78 22.37 13.25
N ASP A 226 -11.32 21.61 12.30
CA ASP A 226 -12.76 21.54 12.01
C ASP A 226 -13.53 20.64 13.01
N GLY A 227 -12.85 19.95 13.93
CA GLY A 227 -13.49 18.96 14.81
C GLY A 227 -14.04 17.74 14.06
N ASP A 228 -13.52 17.46 12.87
CA ASP A 228 -13.93 16.34 12.02
C ASP A 228 -13.13 15.07 12.35
N TYR A 229 -13.71 14.23 13.18
CA TYR A 229 -13.13 12.97 13.65
C TYR A 229 -13.67 11.74 12.89
N GLU A 230 -14.30 11.93 11.72
CA GLU A 230 -14.76 10.82 10.89
C GLU A 230 -13.58 9.90 10.49
N PRO A 231 -13.69 8.57 10.70
CA PRO A 231 -12.60 7.64 10.42
C PRO A 231 -12.27 7.57 8.92
N ARG A 232 -11.04 7.95 8.55
CA ARG A 232 -10.52 7.84 7.18
C ARG A 232 -9.51 6.72 7.00
N SER A 233 -8.97 6.25 8.11
CA SER A 233 -8.09 5.07 8.17
C SER A 233 -8.09 4.49 9.58
N SER A 234 -7.83 3.20 9.70
CA SER A 234 -7.68 2.58 11.02
C SER A 234 -6.38 3.00 11.69
N ILE A 235 -6.43 3.38 12.96
CA ILE A 235 -5.23 3.68 13.76
C ILE A 235 -4.32 2.45 13.89
N ASN A 236 -4.87 1.25 13.83
CA ASN A 236 -4.13 0.00 13.95
C ASN A 236 -3.15 -0.26 12.79
N ILE A 237 -3.25 0.51 11.70
CA ILE A 237 -2.25 0.46 10.61
C ILE A 237 -0.88 0.90 11.12
N TRP A 238 -0.82 1.93 11.98
CA TRP A 238 0.45 2.52 12.41
C TRP A 238 1.30 1.59 13.26
N PRO A 239 0.78 0.93 14.33
CA PRO A 239 1.57 -0.05 15.07
C PRO A 239 2.10 -1.17 14.18
N LYS A 240 1.30 -1.64 13.23
CA LYS A 240 1.71 -2.69 12.28
C LYS A 240 2.83 -2.19 11.35
N ASP A 241 2.63 -1.04 10.69
CA ASP A 241 3.57 -0.54 9.68
C ASP A 241 4.89 -0.07 10.32
N LEU A 242 4.82 0.59 11.47
CA LEU A 242 6.01 0.98 12.23
C LEU A 242 6.70 -0.22 12.89
N GLY A 243 5.95 -1.28 13.23
CA GLY A 243 6.52 -2.57 13.64
C GLY A 243 7.41 -3.17 12.55
N ILE A 244 6.96 -3.14 11.28
CA ILE A 244 7.81 -3.57 10.13
C ILE A 244 9.08 -2.72 10.04
N VAL A 245 8.97 -1.40 10.24
CA VAL A 245 10.14 -0.50 10.22
C VAL A 245 11.13 -0.89 11.32
N LEU A 246 10.64 -1.13 12.55
CA LEU A 246 11.48 -1.55 13.68
C LEU A 246 12.16 -2.88 13.41
N ASP A 247 11.43 -3.87 12.90
CA ASP A 247 11.99 -5.19 12.59
C ASP A 247 13.10 -5.09 11.53
N VAL A 248 12.89 -4.29 10.48
CA VAL A 248 13.92 -4.06 9.45
C VAL A 248 15.12 -3.31 10.02
N CYS A 249 14.91 -2.30 10.88
CA CYS A 249 15.99 -1.57 11.54
C CYS A 249 16.77 -2.47 12.51
N LEU A 250 16.07 -3.32 13.29
CA LEU A 250 16.73 -4.25 14.22
C LEU A 250 17.58 -5.29 13.49
N LEU A 251 17.14 -5.81 12.35
CA LEU A 251 17.95 -6.68 11.51
C LEU A 251 19.20 -5.96 11.00
N TYR A 252 19.08 -4.69 10.66
CA TYR A 252 20.20 -3.86 10.23
C TYR A 252 21.15 -3.52 11.40
N THR A 253 20.61 -3.24 12.60
CA THR A 253 21.40 -2.88 13.78
C THR A 253 21.99 -4.08 14.51
N SER A 254 21.42 -5.28 14.41
CA SER A 254 22.02 -6.49 15.00
C SER A 254 23.28 -6.93 14.25
N ASP A 255 23.38 -6.60 12.96
CA ASP A 255 24.61 -6.77 12.17
C ASP A 255 25.57 -5.58 12.34
N ALA A 256 25.05 -4.42 12.74
CA ALA A 256 25.81 -3.19 13.01
C ALA A 256 26.34 -3.08 14.46
N ALA A 257 26.10 -4.07 15.31
CA ALA A 257 26.74 -4.14 16.63
C ALA A 257 28.27 -4.25 16.52
N ASP A 258 28.78 -4.67 15.36
CA ASP A 258 30.20 -4.70 15.02
C ASP A 258 30.66 -3.46 14.21
N ASP A 259 29.72 -2.62 13.72
CA ASP A 259 30.02 -1.40 12.96
C ASP A 259 29.69 -0.15 13.78
N THR A 260 30.67 0.32 14.52
CA THR A 260 30.67 1.54 15.33
C THR A 260 30.36 2.89 14.61
N PRO A 261 30.24 3.02 13.27
CA PRO A 261 29.92 4.29 12.63
C PRO A 261 28.49 4.79 12.84
N CYS A 262 27.51 3.90 13.05
CA CYS A 262 26.10 4.31 13.17
C CYS A 262 25.74 4.93 14.53
N VAL A 263 26.50 4.64 15.58
CA VAL A 263 26.27 5.20 16.93
C VAL A 263 26.86 6.60 17.04
N ASP A 264 27.86 6.95 16.25
CA ASP A 264 28.55 8.24 16.29
C ASP A 264 27.82 9.37 15.51
N LEU A 265 26.81 9.03 14.71
CA LEU A 265 25.96 10.00 14.00
C LEU A 265 24.96 10.72 14.93
N GLY A 266 24.69 10.18 16.10
CA GLY A 266 23.84 10.81 17.13
C GLY A 266 24.49 12.00 17.86
N GLY A 267 25.77 12.25 17.67
CA GLY A 267 26.53 13.27 18.39
C GLY A 267 27.05 14.44 17.59
N ARG A 268 26.98 14.44 16.25
CA ARG A 268 27.64 15.46 15.44
C ARG A 268 26.76 16.00 14.30
N ARG A 269 26.22 17.20 14.58
CA ARG A 269 25.74 18.20 13.62
C ARG A 269 24.62 17.78 12.67
N ILE A 270 23.43 18.13 13.09
CA ILE A 270 22.40 18.58 12.16
C ILE A 270 22.86 19.93 11.61
N ILE A 271 23.19 20.00 10.34
CA ILE A 271 23.31 21.26 9.61
C ILE A 271 21.95 21.57 9.03
#